data_f35e6f98a5964f6b3699639bc6b67e61
#
_entry.id   f35e6f98a5964f6b3699639bc6b67e61
#
_cell.length_a   1.000
_cell.length_b   1.000
_cell.length_c   1.000
_cell.angle_alpha   90.00
_cell.angle_beta   90.00
_cell.angle_gamma   90.00
#
_symmetry.space_group_name_H-M   'P 1'
#
loop_
_entity.id
_entity.type
_entity.pdbx_description
1 polymer ?
#
loop_
_entity_poly.entity_id
_entity_poly.type
_entity_poly.pdbx_seq_one_letter_code
_entity_poly.pdbx_strand_id
1 'polypeptide(L)'
;MRLWRFDGRGLRVAAGADPGWTPPIPRTGGLVPTPAGPVRLDPVPRVQGYWVETPAGEPGMKDGAAELVAPIVAAMLDGERQRAFLADELASRYEEIDLLYAISEILGRTTRLDEAAQTIVREVSSVVGARRASIMVYDEPTGMLRTVAARGFSPDQVIPISPEDDVSVAARVFRERRVIAHEPEEEQAEAGEREDGRGYKGRAFLSLPICYAAPGGSTRCVGVINLTDRVGGDRFTMADRKLVTAVANQIGAAVENARLVTRDLRQQRIRRELELAHDLQLKLLPHPSVLQDDARLAARCVPAESVGGDFYTFSRLGRGRVGVMLGDVASHGFSAALIMALVMSAAGIHAGAAVTPDETLAALLESLRTELQTTEMYFTVFYGVLDPVARRLSYANAGHPYAFRVPRTGDPERLEATAPPIGLATPGAIAQRQLPWAADDLLCLCTDGLVDARNAAGERFGERRIMDIVLAHRSDAPEQILQAVYAEADGFAAPPVDDRTLLVMRLGRDGTPRGER
;
A
#
# COMPACT_ATOMS: atom_id res chain seq x y z
N MET A 1 -4.37 -51.40 -56.24
CA MET A 1 -4.72 -51.60 -54.84
C MET A 1 -5.39 -50.33 -54.32
N ARG A 2 -6.50 -50.44 -53.61
CA ARG A 2 -7.22 -49.31 -52.99
C ARG A 2 -7.55 -49.64 -51.58
N LEU A 3 -7.61 -48.63 -50.73
CA LEU A 3 -8.09 -48.74 -49.37
C LEU A 3 -9.53 -48.11 -49.31
N TRP A 4 -10.47 -48.88 -48.80
CA TRP A 4 -11.86 -48.51 -48.65
C TRP A 4 -12.22 -48.32 -47.17
N ARG A 5 -13.03 -47.30 -46.89
CA ARG A 5 -13.54 -47.03 -45.52
C ARG A 5 -15.07 -47.07 -45.53
N PHE A 6 -15.67 -47.66 -44.53
CA PHE A 6 -17.08 -47.60 -44.27
C PHE A 6 -17.47 -46.31 -43.58
N ASP A 7 -18.37 -45.52 -44.17
CA ASP A 7 -18.85 -44.24 -43.66
C ASP A 7 -20.24 -44.29 -43.01
N GLY A 8 -20.79 -45.47 -42.72
CA GLY A 8 -22.11 -45.73 -42.17
C GLY A 8 -23.19 -45.93 -43.24
N ARG A 9 -22.94 -45.57 -44.51
CA ARG A 9 -23.85 -45.76 -45.66
C ARG A 9 -23.29 -46.66 -46.73
N GLY A 10 -22.01 -46.70 -46.87
CA GLY A 10 -21.35 -47.53 -47.86
C GLY A 10 -19.83 -47.48 -47.73
N LEU A 11 -19.14 -48.13 -48.69
CA LEU A 11 -17.67 -48.05 -48.78
C LEU A 11 -17.27 -46.87 -49.64
N ARG A 12 -16.35 -46.07 -49.13
CA ARG A 12 -15.71 -44.97 -49.88
C ARG A 12 -14.20 -45.19 -49.97
N VAL A 13 -13.61 -44.69 -51.02
CA VAL A 13 -12.13 -44.74 -51.19
C VAL A 13 -11.48 -43.90 -50.11
N ALA A 14 -10.67 -44.53 -49.27
CA ALA A 14 -9.85 -43.87 -48.25
C ALA A 14 -8.45 -43.53 -48.77
N ALA A 15 -7.90 -44.37 -49.66
CA ALA A 15 -6.65 -44.14 -50.33
C ALA A 15 -6.64 -44.88 -51.73
N GLY A 16 -6.03 -44.25 -52.70
CA GLY A 16 -5.98 -44.70 -54.10
C GLY A 16 -6.90 -43.85 -55.00
N ALA A 17 -6.84 -44.09 -56.32
CA ALA A 17 -7.66 -43.36 -57.28
C ALA A 17 -9.13 -43.76 -57.15
N ASP A 18 -10.06 -42.81 -57.21
CA ASP A 18 -11.49 -43.06 -57.20
C ASP A 18 -11.87 -43.89 -58.44
N PRO A 19 -12.51 -45.07 -58.27
CA PRO A 19 -12.88 -45.91 -59.40
C PRO A 19 -14.19 -45.49 -60.06
N GLY A 20 -14.92 -44.50 -59.52
CA GLY A 20 -16.23 -44.09 -60.00
C GLY A 20 -17.36 -45.08 -59.70
N TRP A 21 -17.17 -46.03 -58.83
CA TRP A 21 -18.15 -47.03 -58.42
C TRP A 21 -17.97 -47.40 -56.94
N THR A 22 -18.99 -47.90 -56.29
CA THR A 22 -18.96 -48.29 -54.86
C THR A 22 -19.22 -49.79 -54.74
N PRO A 23 -18.31 -50.57 -54.09
CA PRO A 23 -18.56 -51.99 -53.89
C PRO A 23 -19.61 -52.26 -52.82
N PRO A 24 -20.34 -53.38 -52.91
CA PRO A 24 -21.16 -53.84 -51.79
C PRO A 24 -20.27 -54.21 -50.62
N ILE A 25 -20.79 -53.98 -49.41
CA ILE A 25 -20.04 -54.26 -48.16
C ILE A 25 -19.96 -55.79 -47.95
N PRO A 26 -18.80 -56.42 -48.06
CA PRO A 26 -18.67 -57.84 -47.79
C PRO A 26 -18.68 -58.07 -46.27
N ARG A 27 -19.41 -59.09 -45.79
CA ARG A 27 -19.37 -59.48 -44.36
C ARG A 27 -18.03 -60.14 -43.97
N THR A 28 -17.41 -60.77 -44.94
CA THR A 28 -16.06 -61.43 -44.85
C THR A 28 -15.32 -61.12 -46.15
N GLY A 29 -13.96 -61.23 -46.14
CA GLY A 29 -13.17 -61.02 -47.34
C GLY A 29 -13.69 -61.91 -48.51
N GLY A 30 -13.73 -61.38 -49.74
CA GLY A 30 -14.23 -62.09 -50.87
C GLY A 30 -14.10 -61.38 -52.20
N LEU A 31 -14.41 -62.08 -53.30
CA LEU A 31 -14.44 -61.55 -54.66
C LEU A 31 -15.70 -60.71 -54.86
N VAL A 32 -15.54 -59.51 -55.35
CA VAL A 32 -16.62 -58.58 -55.67
C VAL A 32 -16.56 -58.27 -57.17
N PRO A 33 -17.64 -58.45 -57.92
CA PRO A 33 -17.68 -58.08 -59.32
C PRO A 33 -17.62 -56.56 -59.51
N THR A 34 -16.84 -56.12 -60.47
CA THR A 34 -16.72 -54.70 -60.85
C THR A 34 -16.89 -54.53 -62.32
N PRO A 35 -17.18 -53.31 -62.81
CA PRO A 35 -17.27 -53.02 -64.24
C PRO A 35 -16.00 -53.34 -65.05
N ALA A 36 -14.83 -53.34 -64.35
CA ALA A 36 -13.55 -53.62 -64.94
C ALA A 36 -13.05 -55.07 -64.70
N GLY A 37 -13.88 -55.93 -64.14
CA GLY A 37 -13.54 -57.31 -63.76
C GLY A 37 -13.64 -57.55 -62.21
N PRO A 38 -13.60 -58.81 -61.79
CA PRO A 38 -13.70 -59.11 -60.35
C PRO A 38 -12.46 -58.57 -59.58
N VAL A 39 -12.70 -57.98 -58.43
CA VAL A 39 -11.67 -57.58 -57.47
C VAL A 39 -11.87 -58.30 -56.14
N ARG A 40 -10.82 -58.47 -55.40
CA ARG A 40 -10.89 -59.05 -54.03
C ARG A 40 -10.92 -57.93 -53.04
N LEU A 41 -11.89 -57.94 -52.11
CA LEU A 41 -11.99 -57.03 -50.93
C LEU A 41 -11.77 -57.85 -49.66
N ASP A 42 -10.70 -57.55 -48.95
CA ASP A 42 -10.42 -58.20 -47.67
C ASP A 42 -10.42 -57.15 -46.56
N PRO A 43 -11.02 -57.45 -45.40
CA PRO A 43 -10.99 -56.56 -44.26
C PRO A 43 -9.57 -56.38 -43.75
N VAL A 44 -9.21 -55.17 -43.36
CA VAL A 44 -7.89 -54.87 -42.76
C VAL A 44 -7.89 -55.46 -41.34
N PRO A 45 -6.99 -56.46 -41.06
CA PRO A 45 -6.89 -57.04 -39.72
C PRO A 45 -6.65 -56.00 -38.66
N ARG A 46 -7.37 -56.09 -37.53
CA ARG A 46 -7.27 -55.19 -36.35
C ARG A 46 -7.74 -53.76 -36.57
N VAL A 47 -8.26 -53.41 -37.78
CA VAL A 47 -8.79 -52.05 -38.05
C VAL A 47 -10.22 -52.18 -38.56
N GLN A 48 -11.21 -51.87 -37.72
CA GLN A 48 -12.62 -51.98 -38.08
C GLN A 48 -13.02 -50.92 -39.16
N GLY A 49 -13.87 -51.34 -40.09
CA GLY A 49 -14.43 -50.46 -41.09
C GLY A 49 -13.53 -50.14 -42.28
N TYR A 50 -12.42 -50.85 -42.45
CA TYR A 50 -11.54 -50.70 -43.62
C TYR A 50 -11.34 -51.99 -44.35
N TRP A 51 -11.27 -51.92 -45.70
CA TRP A 51 -11.02 -53.04 -46.60
C TRP A 51 -9.93 -52.67 -47.61
N VAL A 52 -9.10 -53.63 -47.93
CA VAL A 52 -8.11 -53.54 -48.98
C VAL A 52 -8.62 -54.21 -50.27
N GLU A 53 -8.60 -53.42 -51.33
CA GLU A 53 -8.89 -53.96 -52.67
C GLU A 53 -7.60 -54.42 -53.33
N THR A 54 -7.63 -55.67 -53.80
CA THR A 54 -6.55 -56.25 -54.61
C THR A 54 -7.11 -56.83 -55.91
N PRO A 55 -6.36 -56.82 -57.04
CA PRO A 55 -6.79 -57.53 -58.23
C PRO A 55 -7.11 -58.99 -57.96
N ALA A 56 -8.14 -59.57 -58.55
CA ALA A 56 -8.37 -61.00 -58.49
C ALA A 56 -7.21 -61.68 -59.22
N GLY A 57 -6.41 -62.44 -58.48
CA GLY A 57 -5.30 -63.22 -59.08
C GLY A 57 -5.84 -64.40 -59.91
N GLU A 58 -4.99 -64.95 -60.78
CA GLU A 58 -5.29 -66.20 -61.46
C GLU A 58 -5.57 -67.31 -60.45
N PRO A 59 -6.42 -68.31 -60.81
CA PRO A 59 -6.73 -69.45 -59.94
C PRO A 59 -5.42 -70.21 -59.57
N GLY A 60 -4.97 -70.04 -58.33
CA GLY A 60 -3.73 -70.67 -57.82
C GLY A 60 -2.72 -69.69 -57.15
N MET A 61 -2.90 -68.42 -57.26
CA MET A 61 -2.10 -67.46 -56.50
C MET A 61 -2.65 -67.29 -55.09
N LYS A 62 -1.84 -67.68 -54.10
CA LYS A 62 -2.19 -67.69 -52.70
C LYS A 62 -2.64 -66.30 -52.20
N ASP A 63 -3.62 -66.27 -51.34
CA ASP A 63 -4.23 -65.12 -50.67
C ASP A 63 -3.31 -64.20 -49.84
N GLY A 64 -2.01 -64.09 -50.16
CA GLY A 64 -1.02 -63.44 -49.31
C GLY A 64 -0.90 -61.91 -49.47
N ALA A 65 -1.52 -61.30 -50.50
CA ALA A 65 -1.31 -59.86 -50.73
C ALA A 65 -2.00 -58.97 -49.67
N ALA A 66 -3.19 -59.36 -49.24
CA ALA A 66 -3.91 -58.64 -48.20
C ALA A 66 -3.24 -58.81 -46.81
N GLU A 67 -2.72 -60.00 -46.51
CA GLU A 67 -1.97 -60.24 -45.26
C GLU A 67 -0.64 -59.47 -45.22
N LEU A 68 0.04 -59.29 -46.34
CA LEU A 68 1.30 -58.54 -46.44
C LEU A 68 1.06 -57.01 -46.33
N VAL A 69 -0.07 -56.51 -46.86
CA VAL A 69 -0.36 -55.07 -46.88
C VAL A 69 -1.14 -54.60 -45.62
N ALA A 70 -1.91 -55.48 -44.99
CA ALA A 70 -2.69 -55.13 -43.80
C ALA A 70 -1.88 -54.56 -42.65
N PRO A 71 -0.68 -55.05 -42.26
CA PRO A 71 0.12 -54.42 -41.23
C PRO A 71 0.61 -53.03 -41.59
N ILE A 72 0.92 -52.76 -42.87
CA ILE A 72 1.37 -51.44 -43.31
C ILE A 72 0.22 -50.46 -43.24
N VAL A 73 -0.96 -50.83 -43.70
CA VAL A 73 -2.18 -49.97 -43.64
C VAL A 73 -2.58 -49.75 -42.18
N ALA A 74 -2.54 -50.75 -41.32
CA ALA A 74 -2.79 -50.56 -39.89
C ALA A 74 -1.81 -49.57 -39.25
N ALA A 75 -0.51 -49.70 -39.54
CA ALA A 75 0.49 -48.78 -39.03
C ALA A 75 0.33 -47.32 -39.56
N MET A 76 -0.08 -47.18 -40.84
CA MET A 76 -0.38 -45.84 -41.40
C MET A 76 -1.59 -45.20 -40.73
N LEU A 77 -2.67 -45.94 -40.51
CA LEU A 77 -3.88 -45.43 -39.83
C LEU A 77 -3.66 -45.12 -38.36
N ASP A 78 -2.86 -45.95 -37.67
CA ASP A 78 -2.46 -45.65 -36.29
C ASP A 78 -1.56 -44.40 -36.24
N GLY A 79 -0.64 -44.26 -37.19
CA GLY A 79 0.18 -43.05 -37.34
C GLY A 79 -0.64 -41.78 -37.62
N GLU A 80 -1.68 -41.86 -38.46
CA GLU A 80 -2.60 -40.73 -38.69
C GLU A 80 -3.44 -40.40 -37.46
N ARG A 81 -3.96 -41.39 -36.75
CA ARG A 81 -4.69 -41.17 -35.49
C ARG A 81 -3.81 -40.55 -34.44
N GLN A 82 -2.57 -41.00 -34.31
CA GLN A 82 -1.61 -40.47 -33.37
C GLN A 82 -1.22 -39.03 -33.71
N ARG A 83 -1.05 -38.69 -35.00
CA ARG A 83 -0.80 -37.31 -35.46
C ARG A 83 -2.01 -36.42 -35.19
N ALA A 84 -3.22 -36.87 -35.46
CA ALA A 84 -4.45 -36.11 -35.18
C ALA A 84 -4.59 -35.82 -33.67
N PHE A 85 -4.36 -36.83 -32.83
CA PHE A 85 -4.39 -36.69 -31.37
C PHE A 85 -3.32 -35.71 -30.88
N LEU A 86 -2.07 -35.82 -31.38
CA LEU A 86 -1.01 -34.88 -31.05
C LEU A 86 -1.28 -33.44 -31.54
N ALA A 87 -1.92 -33.30 -32.71
CA ALA A 87 -2.30 -31.99 -33.24
C ALA A 87 -3.38 -31.33 -32.38
N ASP A 88 -4.40 -32.09 -31.93
CA ASP A 88 -5.45 -31.61 -31.04
C ASP A 88 -4.87 -31.23 -29.66
N GLU A 89 -3.97 -32.07 -29.12
CA GLU A 89 -3.29 -31.76 -27.86
C GLU A 89 -2.44 -30.49 -27.97
N LEU A 90 -1.70 -30.35 -29.08
CA LEU A 90 -0.87 -29.17 -29.34
C LEU A 90 -1.75 -27.92 -29.50
N ALA A 91 -2.85 -27.99 -30.23
CA ALA A 91 -3.78 -26.88 -30.38
C ALA A 91 -4.35 -26.42 -29.02
N SER A 92 -4.77 -27.39 -28.18
CA SER A 92 -5.25 -27.08 -26.84
C SER A 92 -4.17 -26.39 -25.97
N ARG A 93 -2.90 -26.80 -26.11
CA ARG A 93 -1.78 -26.16 -25.40
C ARG A 93 -1.52 -24.74 -25.87
N TYR A 94 -1.65 -24.48 -27.17
CA TYR A 94 -1.52 -23.13 -27.71
C TYR A 94 -2.65 -22.22 -27.19
N GLU A 95 -3.89 -22.69 -27.14
CA GLU A 95 -5.02 -21.93 -26.59
C GLU A 95 -4.81 -21.57 -25.10
N GLU A 96 -4.27 -22.51 -24.29
CA GLU A 96 -3.91 -22.26 -22.89
C GLU A 96 -2.85 -21.15 -22.77
N ILE A 97 -1.81 -21.21 -23.61
CA ILE A 97 -0.72 -20.23 -23.62
C ILE A 97 -1.22 -18.86 -24.07
N ASP A 98 -1.99 -18.80 -25.15
CA ASP A 98 -2.55 -17.54 -25.69
C ASP A 98 -3.45 -16.86 -24.67
N LEU A 99 -4.27 -17.63 -23.92
CA LEU A 99 -5.08 -17.09 -22.84
C LEU A 99 -4.21 -16.46 -21.73
N LEU A 100 -3.13 -17.13 -21.32
CA LEU A 100 -2.24 -16.60 -20.28
C LEU A 100 -1.53 -15.32 -20.73
N TYR A 101 -1.13 -15.23 -22.02
CA TYR A 101 -0.57 -13.99 -22.58
C TYR A 101 -1.61 -12.87 -22.62
N ALA A 102 -2.82 -13.14 -23.09
CA ALA A 102 -3.91 -12.17 -23.15
C ALA A 102 -4.25 -11.63 -21.75
N ILE A 103 -4.30 -12.51 -20.74
CA ILE A 103 -4.53 -12.10 -19.34
C ILE A 103 -3.38 -11.23 -18.83
N SER A 104 -2.12 -11.59 -19.10
CA SER A 104 -0.95 -10.79 -18.71
C SER A 104 -0.99 -9.39 -19.35
N GLU A 105 -1.41 -9.29 -20.60
CA GLU A 105 -1.55 -8.02 -21.32
C GLU A 105 -2.69 -7.17 -20.72
N ILE A 106 -3.84 -7.76 -20.43
CA ILE A 106 -4.98 -7.09 -19.80
C ILE A 106 -4.57 -6.50 -18.44
N LEU A 107 -3.91 -7.32 -17.60
CA LEU A 107 -3.45 -6.91 -16.28
C LEU A 107 -2.33 -5.85 -16.33
N GLY A 108 -1.51 -5.84 -17.37
CA GLY A 108 -0.45 -4.85 -17.57
C GLY A 108 -0.93 -3.49 -18.08
N ARG A 109 -2.04 -3.45 -18.80
CA ARG A 109 -2.59 -2.22 -19.41
C ARG A 109 -3.60 -1.48 -18.54
N THR A 110 -4.27 -2.16 -17.64
CA THR A 110 -5.41 -1.61 -16.89
C THR A 110 -5.03 -1.32 -15.46
N THR A 111 -5.17 -0.07 -15.04
CA THR A 111 -5.01 0.35 -13.64
C THR A 111 -6.25 0.05 -12.79
N ARG A 112 -7.39 -0.26 -13.42
CA ARG A 112 -8.68 -0.56 -12.76
C ARG A 112 -8.91 -2.06 -12.72
N LEU A 113 -8.75 -2.63 -11.54
CA LEU A 113 -8.88 -4.07 -11.29
C LEU A 113 -10.24 -4.63 -11.73
N ASP A 114 -11.34 -3.90 -11.50
CA ASP A 114 -12.71 -4.35 -11.81
C ASP A 114 -12.89 -4.57 -13.32
N GLU A 115 -12.36 -3.68 -14.17
CA GLU A 115 -12.43 -3.80 -15.62
C GLU A 115 -11.58 -4.98 -16.14
N ALA A 116 -10.37 -5.13 -15.61
CA ALA A 116 -9.51 -6.27 -15.92
C ALA A 116 -10.17 -7.59 -15.50
N ALA A 117 -10.68 -7.67 -14.27
CA ALA A 117 -11.33 -8.86 -13.74
C ALA A 117 -12.56 -9.26 -14.58
N GLN A 118 -13.37 -8.29 -15.05
CA GLN A 118 -14.54 -8.56 -15.89
C GLN A 118 -14.15 -9.17 -17.25
N THR A 119 -13.04 -8.71 -17.84
CA THR A 119 -12.54 -9.29 -19.08
C THR A 119 -11.98 -10.69 -18.84
N ILE A 120 -11.19 -10.88 -17.78
CA ILE A 120 -10.60 -12.17 -17.42
C ILE A 120 -11.68 -13.22 -17.14
N VAL A 121 -12.72 -12.87 -16.37
CA VAL A 121 -13.84 -13.80 -16.11
C VAL A 121 -14.49 -14.28 -17.41
N ARG A 122 -14.64 -13.38 -18.38
CA ARG A 122 -15.23 -13.69 -19.68
C ARG A 122 -14.36 -14.66 -20.48
N GLU A 123 -13.08 -14.36 -20.59
CA GLU A 123 -12.12 -15.19 -21.34
C GLU A 123 -11.95 -16.58 -20.71
N VAL A 124 -11.67 -16.63 -19.40
CA VAL A 124 -11.50 -17.90 -18.67
C VAL A 124 -12.75 -18.76 -18.76
N SER A 125 -13.94 -18.18 -18.53
CA SER A 125 -15.17 -18.94 -18.58
C SER A 125 -15.51 -19.42 -20.01
N SER A 126 -15.04 -18.72 -21.05
CA SER A 126 -15.20 -19.14 -22.45
C SER A 126 -14.34 -20.36 -22.76
N VAL A 127 -13.05 -20.32 -22.40
CA VAL A 127 -12.09 -21.41 -22.66
C VAL A 127 -12.43 -22.65 -21.85
N VAL A 128 -12.77 -22.50 -20.56
CA VAL A 128 -13.12 -23.62 -19.66
C VAL A 128 -14.55 -24.11 -19.88
N GLY A 129 -15.38 -23.36 -20.63
CA GLY A 129 -16.76 -23.72 -20.91
C GLY A 129 -17.69 -23.54 -19.71
N ALA A 130 -17.43 -22.60 -18.79
CA ALA A 130 -18.32 -22.33 -17.66
C ALA A 130 -19.43 -21.33 -18.05
N ARG A 131 -20.69 -21.64 -17.74
CA ARG A 131 -21.82 -20.71 -17.98
C ARG A 131 -21.84 -19.58 -16.97
N ARG A 132 -21.40 -19.84 -15.74
CA ARG A 132 -21.35 -18.88 -14.64
C ARG A 132 -19.96 -18.86 -14.06
N ALA A 133 -19.42 -17.65 -13.84
CA ALA A 133 -18.13 -17.45 -13.24
C ALA A 133 -18.12 -16.15 -12.42
N SER A 134 -17.29 -16.10 -11.37
CA SER A 134 -17.06 -14.86 -10.62
C SER A 134 -15.65 -14.79 -10.09
N ILE A 135 -15.15 -13.56 -9.96
CA ILE A 135 -13.96 -13.23 -9.19
C ILE A 135 -14.38 -12.41 -7.98
N MET A 136 -14.01 -12.90 -6.80
CA MET A 136 -14.21 -12.19 -5.54
C MET A 136 -12.84 -11.78 -4.99
N VAL A 137 -12.74 -10.55 -4.49
CA VAL A 137 -11.52 -9.99 -3.89
C VAL A 137 -11.79 -9.63 -2.45
N TYR A 138 -10.84 -9.90 -1.59
CA TYR A 138 -10.90 -9.53 -0.18
C TYR A 138 -10.63 -8.04 -0.02
N ASP A 139 -11.61 -7.32 0.51
CA ASP A 139 -11.59 -5.91 0.82
C ASP A 139 -11.19 -5.72 2.29
N GLU A 140 -9.96 -5.26 2.55
CA GLU A 140 -9.44 -5.10 3.92
C GLU A 140 -10.20 -4.10 4.77
N PRO A 141 -10.64 -2.94 4.22
CA PRO A 141 -11.39 -1.97 5.02
C PRO A 141 -12.70 -2.53 5.58
N THR A 142 -13.41 -3.37 4.81
CA THR A 142 -14.68 -3.97 5.24
C THR A 142 -14.53 -5.36 5.84
N GLY A 143 -13.37 -6.02 5.63
CA GLY A 143 -13.14 -7.40 6.05
C GLY A 143 -13.94 -8.45 5.28
N MET A 144 -14.47 -8.12 4.08
CA MET A 144 -15.41 -8.95 3.33
C MET A 144 -14.85 -9.37 1.97
N LEU A 145 -15.30 -10.50 1.45
CA LEU A 145 -15.10 -10.91 0.06
C LEU A 145 -16.14 -10.24 -0.81
N ARG A 146 -15.73 -9.33 -1.70
CA ARG A 146 -16.60 -8.59 -2.63
C ARG A 146 -16.46 -9.15 -4.04
N THR A 147 -17.58 -9.36 -4.73
CA THR A 147 -17.57 -9.74 -6.15
C THR A 147 -17.17 -8.54 -7.00
N VAL A 148 -16.03 -8.64 -7.70
CA VAL A 148 -15.50 -7.59 -8.58
C VAL A 148 -15.84 -7.84 -10.04
N ALA A 149 -16.07 -9.10 -10.42
CA ALA A 149 -16.45 -9.49 -11.78
C ALA A 149 -17.33 -10.73 -11.77
N ALA A 150 -18.27 -10.82 -12.70
CA ALA A 150 -19.12 -11.98 -12.88
C ALA A 150 -19.53 -12.20 -14.34
N ARG A 151 -19.81 -13.45 -14.69
CA ARG A 151 -20.46 -13.89 -15.93
C ARG A 151 -21.65 -14.77 -15.59
N GLY A 152 -22.78 -14.56 -16.28
CA GLY A 152 -24.04 -15.31 -16.06
C GLY A 152 -24.91 -14.75 -14.93
N PHE A 153 -24.50 -13.68 -14.25
CA PHE A 153 -25.26 -12.90 -13.28
C PHE A 153 -24.61 -11.52 -13.07
N SER A 154 -25.32 -10.59 -12.44
CA SER A 154 -24.76 -9.26 -12.10
C SER A 154 -23.94 -9.33 -10.82
N PRO A 155 -22.72 -8.74 -10.76
CA PRO A 155 -21.91 -8.66 -9.54
C PRO A 155 -22.65 -7.98 -8.37
N ASP A 156 -23.47 -6.97 -8.66
CA ASP A 156 -24.23 -6.20 -7.66
C ASP A 156 -25.35 -7.00 -6.97
N GLN A 157 -25.73 -8.15 -7.55
CA GLN A 157 -26.71 -9.06 -6.97
C GLN A 157 -26.12 -9.98 -5.89
N VAL A 158 -24.80 -10.00 -5.73
CA VAL A 158 -24.11 -10.85 -4.77
C VAL A 158 -23.73 -10.03 -3.54
N ILE A 159 -24.30 -10.40 -2.40
CA ILE A 159 -23.96 -9.78 -1.11
C ILE A 159 -22.50 -10.13 -0.76
N PRO A 160 -21.69 -9.17 -0.28
CA PRO A 160 -20.35 -9.47 0.22
C PRO A 160 -20.36 -10.58 1.28
N ILE A 161 -19.39 -11.47 1.19
CA ILE A 161 -19.32 -12.69 2.03
C ILE A 161 -18.26 -12.50 3.09
N SER A 162 -18.60 -12.77 4.36
CA SER A 162 -17.59 -12.83 5.43
C SER A 162 -16.64 -14.02 5.20
N PRO A 163 -15.33 -13.85 5.37
CA PRO A 163 -14.40 -14.97 5.39
C PRO A 163 -14.73 -16.04 6.42
N GLU A 164 -15.42 -15.68 7.50
CA GLU A 164 -15.84 -16.58 8.59
C GLU A 164 -17.16 -17.31 8.31
N ASP A 165 -17.76 -17.09 7.16
CA ASP A 165 -19.02 -17.77 6.77
C ASP A 165 -18.77 -19.26 6.48
N ASP A 166 -19.23 -20.13 7.38
CA ASP A 166 -19.04 -21.58 7.30
C ASP A 166 -19.91 -22.26 6.21
N VAL A 167 -20.95 -21.59 5.73
CA VAL A 167 -21.84 -22.11 4.67
C VAL A 167 -21.26 -21.83 3.30
N SER A 168 -20.51 -20.74 3.15
CA SER A 168 -19.97 -20.30 1.86
C SER A 168 -18.76 -21.13 1.42
N VAL A 169 -18.86 -21.73 0.24
CA VAL A 169 -17.72 -22.39 -0.42
C VAL A 169 -16.58 -21.41 -0.68
N ALA A 170 -16.89 -20.19 -1.12
CA ALA A 170 -15.88 -19.16 -1.38
C ALA A 170 -15.14 -18.75 -0.10
N ALA A 171 -15.85 -18.59 1.04
CA ALA A 171 -15.22 -18.30 2.32
C ALA A 171 -14.29 -19.44 2.76
N ARG A 172 -14.73 -20.68 2.62
CA ARG A 172 -13.93 -21.87 2.94
C ARG A 172 -12.67 -21.95 2.07
N VAL A 173 -12.79 -21.76 0.75
CA VAL A 173 -11.65 -21.73 -0.18
C VAL A 173 -10.66 -20.64 0.20
N PHE A 174 -11.15 -19.46 0.58
CA PHE A 174 -10.31 -18.34 1.01
C PHE A 174 -9.53 -18.65 2.29
N ARG A 175 -10.21 -19.21 3.31
CA ARG A 175 -9.58 -19.58 4.59
C ARG A 175 -8.57 -20.72 4.44
N GLU A 176 -9.01 -21.83 3.82
CA GLU A 176 -8.22 -23.05 3.70
C GLU A 176 -7.12 -22.96 2.64
N ARG A 177 -7.24 -21.98 1.71
CA ARG A 177 -6.32 -21.82 0.57
C ARG A 177 -6.21 -23.08 -0.28
N ARG A 178 -7.31 -23.82 -0.41
CA ARG A 178 -7.40 -25.06 -1.15
C ARG A 178 -8.45 -24.95 -2.24
N VAL A 179 -8.18 -25.64 -3.35
CA VAL A 179 -9.16 -25.80 -4.42
C VAL A 179 -10.28 -26.70 -3.93
N ILE A 180 -11.53 -26.27 -4.09
CA ILE A 180 -12.71 -27.10 -3.87
C ILE A 180 -13.40 -27.28 -5.20
N ALA A 181 -13.58 -28.55 -5.58
CA ALA A 181 -14.35 -28.97 -6.76
C ALA A 181 -15.42 -29.94 -6.30
N HIS A 182 -16.59 -29.85 -6.89
CA HIS A 182 -17.65 -30.83 -6.70
C HIS A 182 -17.91 -31.52 -8.04
N GLU A 183 -17.89 -32.87 -8.01
CA GLU A 183 -18.26 -33.76 -9.08
C GLU A 183 -19.55 -34.46 -8.65
N PRO A 184 -20.63 -34.41 -9.41
CA PRO A 184 -21.84 -35.16 -9.06
C PRO A 184 -21.53 -36.66 -9.21
N GLU A 185 -21.67 -37.39 -8.12
CA GLU A 185 -21.72 -38.86 -8.18
C GLU A 185 -23.07 -39.27 -8.77
N GLU A 186 -23.06 -40.30 -9.64
CA GLU A 186 -24.27 -40.71 -10.39
C GLU A 186 -25.45 -41.16 -9.50
N GLU A 187 -25.22 -41.44 -8.21
CA GLU A 187 -26.22 -41.96 -7.27
C GLU A 187 -26.95 -40.90 -6.42
N GLN A 188 -26.59 -39.60 -6.46
CA GLN A 188 -27.23 -38.56 -5.61
C GLN A 188 -28.18 -37.65 -6.36
N ALA A 189 -28.67 -38.00 -7.51
CA ALA A 189 -29.67 -37.20 -8.26
C ALA A 189 -31.03 -37.05 -7.54
N GLU A 190 -31.25 -37.76 -6.43
CA GLU A 190 -32.51 -37.74 -5.65
C GLU A 190 -32.42 -37.05 -4.29
N ALA A 191 -31.26 -36.61 -3.86
CA ALA A 191 -31.13 -35.87 -2.60
C ALA A 191 -31.33 -34.38 -2.82
N GLY A 192 -32.51 -33.94 -2.47
CA GLY A 192 -33.08 -32.62 -2.48
C GLY A 192 -32.18 -31.41 -2.67
N GLU A 193 -32.62 -30.53 -3.53
CA GLU A 193 -32.14 -29.15 -3.70
C GLU A 193 -31.81 -28.50 -2.37
N ARG A 194 -30.54 -28.45 -1.99
CA ARG A 194 -30.10 -27.51 -0.99
C ARG A 194 -30.10 -26.13 -1.65
N GLU A 195 -31.22 -25.46 -1.58
CA GLU A 195 -31.32 -24.02 -1.83
C GLU A 195 -30.54 -23.29 -0.76
N ASP A 196 -29.24 -23.06 -1.01
CA ASP A 196 -28.44 -22.13 -0.18
C ASP A 196 -28.76 -20.65 -0.48
N GLY A 197 -29.80 -20.38 -1.22
CA GLY A 197 -30.24 -19.03 -1.59
C GLY A 197 -29.26 -18.24 -2.48
N ARG A 198 -28.08 -18.81 -2.78
CA ARG A 198 -26.99 -18.12 -3.50
C ARG A 198 -26.85 -18.53 -4.97
N GLY A 199 -27.79 -19.33 -5.47
CA GLY A 199 -27.91 -19.63 -6.89
C GLY A 199 -26.89 -20.61 -7.47
N TYR A 200 -26.24 -21.43 -6.67
CA TYR A 200 -25.44 -22.57 -7.14
C TYR A 200 -26.39 -23.70 -7.55
N LYS A 201 -26.96 -23.60 -8.78
CA LYS A 201 -27.84 -24.62 -9.33
C LYS A 201 -27.13 -25.62 -10.25
N GLY A 202 -25.81 -25.57 -10.32
CA GLY A 202 -25.00 -26.40 -11.22
C GLY A 202 -24.61 -27.73 -10.61
N ARG A 203 -24.62 -28.79 -11.45
CA ARG A 203 -24.14 -30.13 -11.06
C ARG A 203 -22.65 -30.18 -10.83
N ALA A 204 -21.84 -29.28 -11.41
CA ALA A 204 -20.41 -29.20 -11.22
C ALA A 204 -19.98 -27.77 -10.87
N PHE A 205 -19.10 -27.62 -9.88
CA PHE A 205 -18.45 -26.36 -9.59
C PHE A 205 -16.95 -26.53 -9.33
N LEU A 206 -16.21 -25.47 -9.57
CA LEU A 206 -14.78 -25.34 -9.32
C LEU A 206 -14.50 -23.99 -8.66
N SER A 207 -13.98 -23.99 -7.45
CA SER A 207 -13.63 -22.79 -6.69
C SER A 207 -12.16 -22.85 -6.29
N LEU A 208 -11.39 -21.80 -6.63
CA LEU A 208 -9.95 -21.73 -6.42
C LEU A 208 -9.58 -20.46 -5.66
N PRO A 209 -8.59 -20.54 -4.75
CA PRO A 209 -8.07 -19.35 -4.10
C PRO A 209 -7.21 -18.54 -5.08
N ILE A 210 -7.37 -17.24 -5.06
CA ILE A 210 -6.49 -16.29 -5.73
C ILE A 210 -5.39 -15.94 -4.74
N CYS A 211 -4.19 -16.48 -4.98
CA CYS A 211 -3.06 -16.34 -4.05
C CYS A 211 -1.90 -15.53 -4.67
N TYR A 212 -1.19 -14.86 -3.82
CA TYR A 212 0.04 -14.15 -4.12
C TYR A 212 1.17 -14.68 -3.24
N ALA A 213 2.29 -15.05 -3.86
CA ALA A 213 3.51 -15.42 -3.14
C ALA A 213 4.35 -14.17 -2.88
N ALA A 214 4.42 -13.73 -1.62
CA ALA A 214 5.21 -12.56 -1.25
C ALA A 214 6.72 -12.84 -1.30
N PRO A 215 7.56 -11.83 -1.57
CA PRO A 215 9.00 -11.94 -1.35
C PRO A 215 9.27 -12.33 0.11
N GLY A 216 9.89 -13.48 0.34
CA GLY A 216 10.08 -14.05 1.69
C GLY A 216 9.28 -15.33 1.97
N GLY A 217 8.55 -15.86 0.96
CA GLY A 217 7.98 -17.21 0.98
C GLY A 217 6.61 -17.37 1.64
N SER A 218 6.00 -16.30 2.17
CA SER A 218 4.63 -16.36 2.67
C SER A 218 3.62 -16.25 1.52
N THR A 219 2.65 -17.17 1.46
CA THR A 219 1.54 -17.11 0.51
C THR A 219 0.34 -16.43 1.15
N ARG A 220 -0.17 -15.36 0.51
CA ARG A 220 -1.36 -14.64 0.94
C ARG A 220 -2.50 -14.89 -0.05
N CYS A 221 -3.68 -15.22 0.47
CA CYS A 221 -4.89 -15.28 -0.32
C CYS A 221 -5.52 -13.88 -0.40
N VAL A 222 -5.81 -13.41 -1.61
CA VAL A 222 -6.38 -12.08 -1.88
C VAL A 222 -7.78 -12.14 -2.47
N GLY A 223 -8.27 -13.36 -2.78
CA GLY A 223 -9.59 -13.54 -3.36
C GLY A 223 -9.89 -14.99 -3.70
N VAL A 224 -10.98 -15.18 -4.44
CA VAL A 224 -11.46 -16.49 -4.91
C VAL A 224 -12.02 -16.33 -6.32
N ILE A 225 -11.73 -17.31 -7.20
CA ILE A 225 -12.40 -17.47 -8.49
C ILE A 225 -13.33 -18.66 -8.43
N ASN A 226 -14.59 -18.48 -8.85
CA ASN A 226 -15.60 -19.51 -8.86
C ASN A 226 -16.09 -19.73 -10.30
N LEU A 227 -16.25 -21.00 -10.68
CA LEU A 227 -16.75 -21.45 -11.98
C LEU A 227 -17.83 -22.49 -11.74
N THR A 228 -18.98 -22.36 -12.40
CA THR A 228 -20.10 -23.29 -12.28
C THR A 228 -20.76 -23.54 -13.63
N ASP A 229 -21.54 -24.62 -13.73
CA ASP A 229 -22.35 -24.98 -14.90
C ASP A 229 -21.49 -25.18 -16.16
N ARG A 230 -20.61 -26.19 -16.16
CA ARG A 230 -19.78 -26.51 -17.33
C ARG A 230 -20.61 -26.97 -18.53
N VAL A 231 -20.30 -26.41 -19.68
CA VAL A 231 -20.94 -26.78 -20.97
C VAL A 231 -20.22 -28.03 -21.51
N GLY A 232 -21.04 -29.06 -21.90
CA GLY A 232 -20.49 -30.24 -22.57
C GLY A 232 -19.88 -31.33 -21.65
N GLY A 233 -20.07 -31.23 -20.34
CA GLY A 233 -19.59 -32.26 -19.40
C GLY A 233 -20.03 -32.00 -17.96
N ASP A 234 -20.06 -33.05 -17.15
CA ASP A 234 -20.52 -33.02 -15.76
C ASP A 234 -19.41 -32.65 -14.76
N ARG A 235 -18.18 -32.43 -15.22
CA ARG A 235 -17.05 -32.10 -14.34
C ARG A 235 -15.98 -31.22 -15.02
N PHE A 236 -15.27 -30.44 -14.20
CA PHE A 236 -14.08 -29.72 -14.62
C PHE A 236 -12.86 -30.65 -14.65
N THR A 237 -12.10 -30.63 -15.73
CA THR A 237 -10.94 -31.49 -15.93
C THR A 237 -9.73 -31.03 -15.11
N MET A 238 -8.70 -31.89 -15.02
CA MET A 238 -7.41 -31.50 -14.42
C MET A 238 -6.70 -30.40 -15.22
N ALA A 239 -6.90 -30.34 -16.54
CA ALA A 239 -6.41 -29.25 -17.39
C ALA A 239 -7.09 -27.92 -17.04
N ASP A 240 -8.44 -27.92 -16.92
CA ASP A 240 -9.22 -26.75 -16.48
C ASP A 240 -8.70 -26.22 -15.14
N ARG A 241 -8.46 -27.11 -14.15
CA ARG A 241 -7.92 -26.72 -12.83
C ARG A 241 -6.54 -26.08 -12.93
N LYS A 242 -5.62 -26.65 -13.71
CA LYS A 242 -4.26 -26.09 -13.89
C LYS A 242 -4.32 -24.73 -14.55
N LEU A 243 -5.10 -24.58 -15.62
CA LEU A 243 -5.29 -23.31 -16.32
C LEU A 243 -5.84 -22.23 -15.39
N VAL A 244 -6.96 -22.51 -14.70
CA VAL A 244 -7.59 -21.54 -13.78
C VAL A 244 -6.67 -21.23 -12.59
N THR A 245 -5.85 -22.18 -12.13
CA THR A 245 -4.85 -21.91 -11.09
C THR A 245 -3.77 -20.96 -11.57
N ALA A 246 -3.28 -21.12 -12.81
CA ALA A 246 -2.30 -20.20 -13.38
C ALA A 246 -2.87 -18.78 -13.52
N VAL A 247 -4.12 -18.69 -13.99
CA VAL A 247 -4.85 -17.41 -14.07
C VAL A 247 -5.05 -16.80 -12.68
N ALA A 248 -5.49 -17.59 -11.69
CA ALA A 248 -5.68 -17.12 -10.31
C ALA A 248 -4.40 -16.52 -9.72
N ASN A 249 -3.24 -17.14 -9.98
CA ASN A 249 -1.94 -16.64 -9.54
C ASN A 249 -1.58 -15.31 -10.21
N GLN A 250 -1.87 -15.13 -11.50
CA GLN A 250 -1.66 -13.85 -12.19
C GLN A 250 -2.57 -12.76 -11.66
N ILE A 251 -3.86 -13.06 -11.42
CA ILE A 251 -4.80 -12.13 -10.78
C ILE A 251 -4.27 -11.76 -9.39
N GLY A 252 -3.80 -12.73 -8.61
CA GLY A 252 -3.25 -12.51 -7.28
C GLY A 252 -2.11 -11.50 -7.27
N ALA A 253 -1.15 -11.67 -8.18
CA ALA A 253 -0.04 -10.75 -8.36
C ALA A 253 -0.51 -9.33 -8.76
N ALA A 254 -1.48 -9.22 -9.66
CA ALA A 254 -2.02 -7.94 -10.11
C ALA A 254 -2.81 -7.21 -9.00
N VAL A 255 -3.63 -7.93 -8.23
CA VAL A 255 -4.36 -7.39 -7.08
C VAL A 255 -3.39 -6.81 -6.05
N GLU A 256 -2.33 -7.56 -5.71
CA GLU A 256 -1.35 -7.09 -4.74
C GLU A 256 -0.53 -5.91 -5.27
N ASN A 257 -0.13 -5.92 -6.55
CA ASN A 257 0.54 -4.77 -7.17
C ASN A 257 -0.33 -3.51 -7.13
N ALA A 258 -1.59 -3.60 -7.52
CA ALA A 258 -2.52 -2.47 -7.48
C ALA A 258 -2.67 -1.91 -6.06
N ARG A 259 -2.70 -2.80 -5.07
CA ARG A 259 -2.78 -2.45 -3.65
C ARG A 259 -1.52 -1.74 -3.16
N LEU A 260 -0.33 -2.27 -3.50
CA LEU A 260 0.95 -1.65 -3.13
C LEU A 260 1.08 -0.26 -3.74
N VAL A 261 0.73 -0.10 -5.03
CA VAL A 261 0.74 1.21 -5.71
C VAL A 261 -0.23 2.20 -5.02
N THR A 262 -1.45 1.76 -4.70
CA THR A 262 -2.44 2.62 -4.02
C THR A 262 -1.95 3.04 -2.63
N ARG A 263 -1.33 2.12 -1.89
CA ARG A 263 -0.74 2.40 -0.57
C ARG A 263 0.41 3.39 -0.67
N ASP A 264 1.31 3.19 -1.63
CA ASP A 264 2.45 4.08 -1.85
C ASP A 264 2.01 5.50 -2.23
N LEU A 265 1.07 5.63 -3.16
CA LEU A 265 0.49 6.93 -3.54
C LEU A 265 -0.16 7.64 -2.35
N ARG A 266 -0.86 6.90 -1.49
CA ARG A 266 -1.46 7.46 -0.27
C ARG A 266 -0.39 7.94 0.71
N GLN A 267 0.67 7.16 0.90
CA GLN A 267 1.80 7.54 1.77
C GLN A 267 2.54 8.77 1.22
N GLN A 268 2.78 8.82 -0.09
CA GLN A 268 3.42 9.98 -0.74
C GLN A 268 2.56 11.24 -0.60
N ARG A 269 1.24 11.12 -0.73
CA ARG A 269 0.32 12.25 -0.54
C ARG A 269 0.39 12.78 0.90
N ILE A 270 0.28 11.89 1.90
CA ILE A 270 0.37 12.27 3.32
C ILE A 270 1.71 12.94 3.61
N ARG A 271 2.82 12.37 3.11
CA ARG A 271 4.16 12.97 3.28
C ARG A 271 4.22 14.38 2.72
N ARG A 272 3.69 14.59 1.51
CA ARG A 272 3.67 15.92 0.88
C ARG A 272 2.80 16.92 1.64
N GLU A 273 1.64 16.50 2.17
CA GLU A 273 0.78 17.33 3.01
C GLU A 273 1.50 17.74 4.31
N LEU A 274 2.25 16.83 4.93
CA LEU A 274 3.08 17.11 6.11
C LEU A 274 4.26 18.04 5.81
N GLU A 275 4.94 17.89 4.67
CA GLU A 275 6.00 18.80 4.22
C GLU A 275 5.46 20.24 4.02
N LEU A 276 4.28 20.39 3.44
CA LEU A 276 3.62 21.70 3.30
C LEU A 276 3.25 22.29 4.66
N ALA A 277 2.76 21.48 5.59
CA ALA A 277 2.46 21.93 6.96
C ALA A 277 3.72 22.40 7.69
N HIS A 278 4.84 21.69 7.53
CA HIS A 278 6.16 22.09 8.03
C HIS A 278 6.59 23.47 7.54
N ASP A 279 6.56 23.66 6.22
CA ASP A 279 6.93 24.95 5.62
C ASP A 279 6.06 26.11 6.10
N LEU A 280 4.77 25.86 6.31
CA LEU A 280 3.85 26.86 6.86
C LEU A 280 4.15 27.16 8.33
N GLN A 281 4.42 26.13 9.12
CA GLN A 281 4.74 26.27 10.54
C GLN A 281 6.01 27.07 10.77
N LEU A 282 7.09 26.79 10.03
CA LEU A 282 8.32 27.56 10.12
C LEU A 282 8.14 29.04 9.74
N LYS A 283 7.19 29.34 8.84
CA LYS A 283 6.83 30.72 8.47
C LYS A 283 6.03 31.45 9.55
N LEU A 284 5.42 30.75 10.51
CA LEU A 284 4.78 31.38 11.67
C LEU A 284 5.81 31.89 12.66
N LEU A 285 6.99 31.27 12.74
CA LEU A 285 8.07 31.73 13.61
C LEU A 285 8.64 33.06 13.09
N PRO A 286 8.65 34.11 13.91
CA PRO A 286 9.12 35.42 13.47
C PRO A 286 10.64 35.41 13.20
N HIS A 287 11.06 36.09 12.16
CA HIS A 287 12.47 36.24 11.87
C HIS A 287 13.13 37.15 12.92
N PRO A 288 14.34 36.80 13.42
CA PRO A 288 15.07 37.61 14.43
C PRO A 288 15.23 39.10 14.07
N SER A 289 15.25 39.45 12.78
CA SER A 289 15.36 40.84 12.31
C SER A 289 14.20 41.75 12.74
N VAL A 290 13.09 41.21 13.23
CA VAL A 290 11.97 42.02 13.78
C VAL A 290 12.44 42.92 14.93
N LEU A 291 13.44 42.51 15.70
CA LEU A 291 13.99 43.27 16.83
C LEU A 291 15.38 43.90 16.56
N GLN A 292 15.87 43.92 15.31
CA GLN A 292 17.23 44.35 14.97
C GLN A 292 17.62 45.76 15.45
N ASP A 293 16.64 46.66 15.61
CA ASP A 293 16.86 48.03 16.09
C ASP A 293 16.96 48.11 17.61
N ASP A 294 16.39 47.14 18.34
CA ASP A 294 16.28 47.14 19.80
C ASP A 294 17.23 46.12 20.46
N ALA A 295 17.48 44.99 19.80
CA ALA A 295 18.30 43.90 20.32
C ALA A 295 19.04 43.15 19.21
N ARG A 296 20.16 42.51 19.55
CA ARG A 296 20.79 41.47 18.73
C ARG A 296 20.26 40.15 19.16
N LEU A 297 19.70 39.40 18.24
CA LEU A 297 18.95 38.18 18.50
C LEU A 297 19.26 37.14 17.43
N ALA A 298 19.53 35.92 17.85
CA ALA A 298 19.55 34.75 17.00
C ALA A 298 18.61 33.68 17.58
N ALA A 299 17.81 33.08 16.74
CA ALA A 299 16.93 31.96 17.10
C ALA A 299 16.90 30.95 15.95
N ARG A 300 16.89 29.69 16.30
CA ARG A 300 16.77 28.57 15.36
C ARG A 300 15.95 27.47 16.01
N CYS A 301 14.95 26.99 15.27
CA CYS A 301 14.18 25.81 15.57
C CYS A 301 14.47 24.76 14.50
N VAL A 302 14.74 23.53 14.92
CA VAL A 302 14.99 22.37 14.06
C VAL A 302 14.02 21.26 14.51
N PRO A 303 12.88 21.11 13.84
CA PRO A 303 11.93 20.07 14.17
C PRO A 303 12.51 18.66 14.00
N ALA A 304 12.11 17.72 14.86
CA ALA A 304 12.49 16.32 14.78
C ALA A 304 11.68 15.55 13.75
N GLU A 305 10.40 15.89 13.64
CA GLU A 305 9.46 15.34 12.66
C GLU A 305 9.11 16.37 11.58
N SER A 306 8.14 16.03 10.73
CA SER A 306 7.65 16.96 9.71
C SER A 306 7.05 18.23 10.29
N VAL A 307 6.49 18.19 11.50
CA VAL A 307 5.95 19.34 12.23
C VAL A 307 6.25 19.18 13.72
N GLY A 308 6.48 20.29 14.44
CA GLY A 308 6.94 20.31 15.82
C GLY A 308 6.04 21.07 16.80
N GLY A 309 6.35 20.94 18.10
CA GLY A 309 5.69 21.65 19.21
C GLY A 309 6.39 22.94 19.63
N ASP A 310 7.68 23.05 19.32
CA ASP A 310 8.50 24.20 19.71
C ASP A 310 8.06 25.50 19.03
N PHE A 311 8.03 26.57 19.80
CA PHE A 311 7.72 27.91 19.29
C PHE A 311 8.51 29.01 19.99
N TYR A 312 8.74 30.10 19.27
CA TYR A 312 9.20 31.36 19.86
C TYR A 312 8.52 32.54 19.20
N THR A 313 8.39 33.65 19.93
CA THR A 313 7.87 34.90 19.39
C THR A 313 8.55 36.11 20.03
N PHE A 314 8.46 37.23 19.34
CA PHE A 314 9.08 38.51 19.73
C PHE A 314 8.06 39.64 19.67
N SER A 315 8.15 40.59 20.62
CA SER A 315 7.25 41.71 20.71
C SER A 315 7.99 43.00 20.97
N ARG A 316 7.67 44.07 20.25
CA ARG A 316 8.06 45.43 20.59
C ARG A 316 6.99 46.05 21.50
N LEU A 317 7.37 46.41 22.73
CA LEU A 317 6.41 46.83 23.77
C LEU A 317 6.44 48.35 24.05
N GLY A 318 7.01 49.14 23.14
CA GLY A 318 7.19 50.58 23.31
C GLY A 318 8.30 50.94 24.29
N ARG A 319 8.81 52.17 24.20
CA ARG A 319 9.94 52.71 25.00
C ARG A 319 11.21 51.85 24.94
N GLY A 320 11.46 51.16 23.81
CA GLY A 320 12.59 50.26 23.62
C GLY A 320 12.49 48.94 24.40
N ARG A 321 11.37 48.64 25.04
CA ARG A 321 11.15 47.35 25.71
C ARG A 321 10.89 46.27 24.66
N VAL A 322 11.50 45.12 24.88
CA VAL A 322 11.34 43.94 24.02
C VAL A 322 10.80 42.76 24.83
N GLY A 323 9.80 42.08 24.30
CA GLY A 323 9.28 40.82 24.82
C GLY A 323 9.83 39.64 24.02
N VAL A 324 10.23 38.58 24.71
CA VAL A 324 10.72 37.36 24.12
C VAL A 324 10.00 36.19 24.77
N MET A 325 9.43 35.33 23.96
CA MET A 325 8.75 34.11 24.39
C MET A 325 9.38 32.92 23.70
N LEU A 326 9.59 31.83 24.45
CA LEU A 326 9.96 30.50 23.94
C LEU A 326 9.21 29.47 24.74
N GLY A 327 8.68 28.46 24.06
CA GLY A 327 7.93 27.38 24.70
C GLY A 327 7.93 26.12 23.84
N ASP A 328 7.45 25.07 24.48
CA ASP A 328 7.33 23.73 23.88
C ASP A 328 6.01 23.07 24.31
N VAL A 329 5.29 22.52 23.35
CA VAL A 329 4.01 21.81 23.57
C VAL A 329 4.31 20.36 23.89
N ALA A 330 3.79 19.89 25.05
CA ALA A 330 3.98 18.53 25.54
C ALA A 330 3.33 17.48 24.62
N SER A 331 3.90 17.22 23.51
CA SER A 331 3.62 16.18 22.51
C SER A 331 4.45 16.50 21.26
N HIS A 332 4.49 15.60 20.30
CA HIS A 332 5.13 15.83 19.01
C HIS A 332 4.15 15.59 17.86
N GLY A 333 4.52 16.01 16.67
CA GLY A 333 3.73 15.79 15.47
C GLY A 333 2.55 16.78 15.31
N PHE A 334 1.56 16.36 14.53
CA PHE A 334 0.50 17.26 14.02
C PHE A 334 -0.34 17.93 15.11
N SER A 335 -0.66 17.22 16.19
CA SER A 335 -1.47 17.77 17.29
C SER A 335 -0.73 18.88 18.03
N ALA A 336 0.58 18.70 18.30
CA ALA A 336 1.42 19.73 18.91
C ALA A 336 1.54 20.96 18.03
N ALA A 337 1.72 20.77 16.72
CA ALA A 337 1.79 21.85 15.74
C ALA A 337 0.52 22.72 15.68
N LEU A 338 -0.67 22.11 15.83
CA LEU A 338 -1.93 22.86 15.90
C LEU A 338 -2.03 23.70 17.17
N ILE A 339 -1.70 23.15 18.32
CA ILE A 339 -1.69 23.89 19.60
C ILE A 339 -0.64 25.02 19.52
N MET A 340 0.55 24.74 19.00
CA MET A 340 1.59 25.75 18.78
C MET A 340 1.07 26.92 17.94
N ALA A 341 0.36 26.66 16.84
CA ALA A 341 -0.20 27.73 15.99
C ALA A 341 -1.23 28.58 16.74
N LEU A 342 -2.08 27.96 17.58
CA LEU A 342 -3.03 28.66 18.45
C LEU A 342 -2.30 29.51 19.51
N VAL A 343 -1.27 28.96 20.15
CA VAL A 343 -0.43 29.69 21.12
C VAL A 343 0.23 30.90 20.47
N MET A 344 0.82 30.74 19.28
CA MET A 344 1.48 31.81 18.53
C MET A 344 0.50 32.95 18.18
N SER A 345 -0.71 32.60 17.76
CA SER A 345 -1.77 33.58 17.46
C SER A 345 -2.19 34.37 18.71
N ALA A 346 -2.47 33.67 19.81
CA ALA A 346 -2.88 34.28 21.07
C ALA A 346 -1.74 35.09 21.72
N ALA A 347 -0.49 34.60 21.66
CA ALA A 347 0.69 35.29 22.18
C ALA A 347 0.92 36.64 21.50
N GLY A 348 0.74 36.73 20.18
CA GLY A 348 0.84 38.00 19.45
C GLY A 348 -0.19 39.07 19.91
N ILE A 349 -1.40 38.63 20.28
CA ILE A 349 -2.45 39.51 20.78
C ILE A 349 -2.15 39.96 22.21
N HIS A 350 -1.88 39.02 23.09
CA HIS A 350 -1.75 39.28 24.53
C HIS A 350 -0.45 39.98 24.91
N ALA A 351 0.67 39.71 24.24
CA ALA A 351 1.94 40.39 24.47
C ALA A 351 1.85 41.90 24.16
N GLY A 352 0.99 42.32 23.21
CA GLY A 352 0.76 43.73 22.91
C GLY A 352 -0.20 44.43 23.86
N ALA A 353 -1.09 43.68 24.50
CA ALA A 353 -2.18 44.23 25.35
C ALA A 353 -1.83 44.25 26.85
N ALA A 354 -1.08 43.27 27.34
CA ALA A 354 -0.72 43.12 28.75
C ALA A 354 0.48 44.00 29.15
N VAL A 355 0.51 44.42 30.41
CA VAL A 355 1.59 45.25 30.94
C VAL A 355 2.76 44.44 31.47
N THR A 356 2.47 43.22 31.98
CA THR A 356 3.45 42.40 32.68
C THR A 356 3.49 40.96 32.09
N PRO A 357 4.64 40.21 32.27
CA PRO A 357 4.75 38.86 31.78
C PRO A 357 3.73 37.87 32.35
N ASP A 358 3.43 37.95 33.63
CA ASP A 358 2.43 37.13 34.30
C ASP A 358 1.02 37.35 33.78
N GLU A 359 0.61 38.63 33.55
CA GLU A 359 -0.65 38.97 32.89
C GLU A 359 -0.74 38.37 31.49
N THR A 360 0.35 38.41 30.71
CA THR A 360 0.39 37.83 29.36
C THR A 360 0.16 36.33 29.41
N LEU A 361 0.87 35.59 30.28
CA LEU A 361 0.73 34.13 30.40
C LEU A 361 -0.63 33.74 31.00
N ALA A 362 -1.19 34.56 31.91
CA ALA A 362 -2.53 34.34 32.44
C ALA A 362 -3.60 34.51 31.36
N ALA A 363 -3.46 35.51 30.49
CA ALA A 363 -4.35 35.71 29.36
C ALA A 363 -4.24 34.60 28.31
N LEU A 364 -3.03 34.07 28.07
CA LEU A 364 -2.82 32.88 27.23
C LEU A 364 -3.55 31.66 27.80
N LEU A 365 -3.39 31.39 29.10
CA LEU A 365 -4.06 30.27 29.77
C LEU A 365 -5.58 30.38 29.62
N GLU A 366 -6.14 31.58 29.83
CA GLU A 366 -7.58 31.78 29.71
C GLU A 366 -8.10 31.60 28.29
N SER A 367 -7.35 32.13 27.29
CA SER A 367 -7.74 32.04 25.88
C SER A 367 -7.67 30.63 25.31
N LEU A 368 -6.80 29.77 25.83
CA LEU A 368 -6.56 28.42 25.32
C LEU A 368 -7.10 27.32 26.24
N ARG A 369 -7.81 27.69 27.31
CA ARG A 369 -8.27 26.77 28.35
C ARG A 369 -9.10 25.63 27.78
N THR A 370 -10.07 25.93 26.93
CA THR A 370 -11.00 24.95 26.36
C THR A 370 -10.27 23.96 25.47
N GLU A 371 -9.40 24.44 24.61
CA GLU A 371 -8.62 23.64 23.67
C GLU A 371 -7.66 22.70 24.42
N LEU A 372 -6.95 23.23 25.41
CA LEU A 372 -6.00 22.45 26.22
C LEU A 372 -6.72 21.37 27.06
N GLN A 373 -7.89 21.69 27.63
CA GLN A 373 -8.69 20.71 28.38
C GLN A 373 -9.27 19.63 27.46
N THR A 374 -9.76 19.99 26.28
CA THR A 374 -10.36 19.05 25.32
C THR A 374 -9.32 18.09 24.73
N THR A 375 -8.10 18.57 24.53
CA THR A 375 -6.99 17.78 23.95
C THR A 375 -6.13 17.10 25.01
N GLU A 376 -6.34 17.40 26.30
CA GLU A 376 -5.50 16.95 27.42
C GLU A 376 -4.03 17.36 27.26
N MET A 377 -3.78 18.47 26.53
CA MET A 377 -2.44 18.96 26.24
C MET A 377 -2.07 20.11 27.16
N TYR A 378 -0.78 20.29 27.34
CA TYR A 378 -0.18 21.41 28.05
C TYR A 378 1.09 21.85 27.33
N PHE A 379 1.64 23.00 27.70
CA PHE A 379 2.91 23.46 27.16
C PHE A 379 3.72 24.21 28.20
N THR A 380 5.05 24.11 28.07
CA THR A 380 5.98 24.91 28.83
C THR A 380 6.23 26.24 28.10
N VAL A 381 6.35 27.34 28.83
CA VAL A 381 6.66 28.62 28.21
C VAL A 381 7.40 29.55 29.15
N PHE A 382 8.45 30.17 28.63
CA PHE A 382 9.12 31.32 29.22
C PHE A 382 8.68 32.58 28.47
N TYR A 383 8.26 33.62 29.19
CA TYR A 383 8.06 34.94 28.64
C TYR A 383 8.81 35.98 29.44
N GLY A 384 9.76 36.68 28.81
CA GLY A 384 10.59 37.71 29.40
C GLY A 384 10.41 39.06 28.72
N VAL A 385 10.31 40.12 29.49
CA VAL A 385 10.28 41.51 29.04
C VAL A 385 11.55 42.20 29.51
N LEU A 386 12.38 42.63 28.58
CA LEU A 386 13.59 43.40 28.83
C LEU A 386 13.29 44.89 28.68
N ASP A 387 13.62 45.63 29.73
CA ASP A 387 13.50 47.11 29.78
C ASP A 387 14.90 47.74 29.81
N PRO A 388 15.37 48.31 28.71
CA PRO A 388 16.71 48.92 28.66
C PRO A 388 16.82 50.17 29.49
N VAL A 389 15.70 50.92 29.68
CA VAL A 389 15.69 52.15 30.48
C VAL A 389 15.72 51.79 31.98
N ALA A 390 14.88 50.89 32.42
CA ALA A 390 14.85 50.42 33.79
C ALA A 390 16.00 49.46 34.11
N ARG A 391 16.79 49.01 33.11
CA ARG A 391 17.84 48.00 33.23
C ARG A 391 17.37 46.77 33.99
N ARG A 392 16.29 46.17 33.55
CA ARG A 392 15.60 45.12 34.24
C ARG A 392 15.01 44.08 33.26
N LEU A 393 15.14 42.82 33.59
CA LEU A 393 14.36 41.73 33.05
C LEU A 393 13.19 41.44 34.00
N SER A 394 11.96 41.51 33.50
CA SER A 394 10.79 40.94 34.16
C SER A 394 10.41 39.68 33.42
N TYR A 395 10.15 38.57 34.10
CA TYR A 395 9.81 37.33 33.43
C TYR A 395 8.76 36.54 34.21
N ALA A 396 7.96 35.76 33.49
CA ALA A 396 7.15 34.66 34.00
C ALA A 396 7.58 33.38 33.27
N ASN A 397 7.77 32.32 34.01
CA ASN A 397 8.20 31.02 33.51
C ASN A 397 7.21 29.94 33.94
N ALA A 398 6.38 29.48 33.01
CA ALA A 398 5.42 28.42 33.24
C ALA A 398 6.03 27.07 32.88
N GLY A 399 6.89 26.57 33.75
CA GLY A 399 7.48 25.23 33.66
C GLY A 399 8.57 25.05 32.58
N HIS A 400 9.06 26.10 31.94
CA HIS A 400 10.11 25.97 30.93
C HIS A 400 11.49 25.78 31.60
N PRO A 401 12.21 24.64 31.34
CA PRO A 401 13.33 24.25 32.21
C PRO A 401 14.65 24.97 31.92
N TYR A 402 14.88 25.43 30.69
CA TYR A 402 16.19 25.87 30.24
C TYR A 402 16.20 27.34 29.82
N ALA A 403 16.03 28.21 30.80
CA ALA A 403 16.10 29.66 30.65
C ALA A 403 17.25 30.22 31.51
N PHE A 404 18.17 30.98 30.93
CA PHE A 404 19.37 31.47 31.59
C PHE A 404 19.62 32.93 31.27
N ARG A 405 19.99 33.69 32.30
CA ARG A 405 20.76 34.92 32.19
C ARG A 405 22.23 34.57 32.21
N VAL A 406 22.99 34.99 31.23
CA VAL A 406 24.46 34.83 31.19
C VAL A 406 25.10 36.21 31.27
N PRO A 407 25.65 36.56 32.45
CA PRO A 407 26.28 37.86 32.63
C PRO A 407 27.62 37.91 31.88
N ARG A 408 28.09 39.14 31.60
CA ARG A 408 29.40 39.33 30.95
C ARG A 408 30.55 38.71 31.75
N THR A 409 30.46 38.69 33.07
CA THR A 409 31.43 38.08 34.00
C THR A 409 30.65 37.32 35.07
N GLY A 410 31.17 36.17 35.49
CA GLY A 410 30.51 35.31 36.46
C GLY A 410 29.78 34.12 35.82
N ASP A 411 29.05 33.40 36.64
CA ASP A 411 28.36 32.18 36.27
C ASP A 411 26.94 32.46 35.69
N PRO A 412 26.43 31.58 34.86
CA PRO A 412 25.05 31.67 34.37
C PRO A 412 24.04 31.56 35.53
N GLU A 413 22.99 32.38 35.49
CA GLU A 413 21.88 32.34 36.44
C GLU A 413 20.68 31.68 35.76
N ARG A 414 20.16 30.59 36.37
CA ARG A 414 18.93 29.94 35.89
C ARG A 414 17.72 30.81 36.24
N LEU A 415 16.85 31.06 35.28
CA LEU A 415 15.59 31.76 35.46
C LEU A 415 14.50 30.75 35.81
N GLU A 416 14.38 30.46 37.09
CA GLU A 416 13.55 29.41 37.64
C GLU A 416 12.06 29.57 37.26
N ALA A 417 11.34 28.44 37.20
CA ALA A 417 9.90 28.43 36.97
C ALA A 417 9.15 29.22 38.05
N THR A 418 8.17 30.01 37.63
CA THR A 418 7.30 30.82 38.48
C THR A 418 5.88 30.30 38.55
N ALA A 419 5.57 29.31 37.69
CA ALA A 419 4.27 28.62 37.61
C ALA A 419 4.44 27.22 37.02
N PRO A 420 3.48 26.31 37.22
CA PRO A 420 3.38 25.08 36.45
C PRO A 420 3.16 25.38 34.95
N PRO A 421 3.39 24.39 34.05
CA PRO A 421 3.08 24.52 32.63
C PRO A 421 1.65 25.02 32.34
N ILE A 422 1.47 25.76 31.27
CA ILE A 422 0.15 26.24 30.81
C ILE A 422 -0.70 25.02 30.42
N GLY A 423 -1.91 24.96 30.91
CA GLY A 423 -2.80 23.78 30.85
C GLY A 423 -2.85 22.99 32.16
N LEU A 424 -1.76 22.99 32.94
CA LEU A 424 -1.70 22.45 34.30
C LEU A 424 -1.79 23.53 35.39
N ALA A 425 -1.48 24.78 35.04
CA ALA A 425 -1.59 25.91 35.94
C ALA A 425 -3.04 26.28 36.27
N THR A 426 -3.29 26.71 37.48
CA THR A 426 -4.56 27.30 37.87
C THR A 426 -4.57 28.81 37.69
N PRO A 427 -5.74 29.45 37.42
CA PRO A 427 -5.82 30.91 37.37
C PRO A 427 -5.26 31.53 38.67
N GLY A 428 -4.38 32.53 38.51
CA GLY A 428 -3.73 33.21 39.65
C GLY A 428 -2.46 32.53 40.18
N ALA A 429 -2.10 31.34 39.68
CA ALA A 429 -0.85 30.68 40.06
C ALA A 429 0.38 31.23 39.31
N ILE A 430 0.18 32.02 38.22
CA ILE A 430 1.26 32.58 37.42
C ILE A 430 1.78 33.85 38.08
N ALA A 431 3.07 33.82 38.41
CA ALA A 431 3.75 34.95 39.02
C ALA A 431 4.92 35.42 38.15
N GLN A 432 5.31 36.71 38.28
CA GLN A 432 6.50 37.21 37.66
C GLN A 432 7.67 37.34 38.65
N ARG A 433 8.87 37.28 38.13
CA ARG A 433 10.10 37.69 38.81
C ARG A 433 10.76 38.82 38.06
N GLN A 434 11.57 39.59 38.81
CA GLN A 434 12.33 40.69 38.26
C GLN A 434 13.79 40.61 38.73
N LEU A 435 14.71 40.88 37.83
CA LEU A 435 16.14 40.93 38.13
C LEU A 435 16.84 42.07 37.38
N PRO A 436 17.91 42.59 37.93
CA PRO A 436 18.74 43.60 37.25
C PRO A 436 19.31 43.02 35.95
N TRP A 437 19.38 43.85 34.90
CA TRP A 437 19.91 43.45 33.60
C TRP A 437 20.97 44.46 33.12
N ALA A 438 22.16 43.94 32.85
CA ALA A 438 23.24 44.75 32.27
C ALA A 438 23.17 44.72 30.73
N ALA A 439 23.68 45.74 30.06
CA ALA A 439 23.60 45.87 28.59
C ALA A 439 24.30 44.72 27.84
N ASP A 440 25.33 44.12 28.44
CA ASP A 440 26.09 42.99 27.82
C ASP A 440 25.62 41.61 28.29
N ASP A 441 24.60 41.53 29.14
CA ASP A 441 24.05 40.23 29.55
C ASP A 441 23.35 39.54 28.36
N LEU A 442 23.45 38.20 28.31
CA LEU A 442 22.74 37.37 27.35
C LEU A 442 21.54 36.74 28.02
N LEU A 443 20.42 36.69 27.28
CA LEU A 443 19.33 35.76 27.53
C LEU A 443 19.53 34.55 26.64
N CYS A 444 19.64 33.38 27.24
CA CYS A 444 19.78 32.11 26.54
C CYS A 444 18.61 31.19 26.92
N LEU A 445 17.81 30.79 25.95
CA LEU A 445 16.67 29.90 26.12
C LEU A 445 16.85 28.72 25.19
N CYS A 446 16.58 27.50 25.67
CA CYS A 446 16.55 26.31 24.81
C CYS A 446 15.50 25.31 25.25
N THR A 447 15.04 24.48 24.32
CA THR A 447 14.11 23.40 24.59
C THR A 447 14.86 22.12 24.97
N ASP A 448 14.14 21.17 25.55
CA ASP A 448 14.70 19.91 26.06
C ASP A 448 15.24 19.01 24.94
N GLY A 449 14.67 19.05 23.73
CA GLY A 449 15.21 18.30 22.60
C GLY A 449 16.65 18.62 22.24
N LEU A 450 17.16 19.84 22.56
CA LEU A 450 18.57 20.15 22.43
C LEU A 450 19.38 19.58 23.59
N VAL A 451 18.89 19.67 24.82
CA VAL A 451 19.56 19.19 26.03
C VAL A 451 19.58 17.67 26.11
N ASP A 452 18.46 17.04 25.76
CA ASP A 452 18.24 15.60 25.80
C ASP A 452 18.72 14.86 24.55
N ALA A 453 19.26 15.58 23.56
CA ALA A 453 19.89 14.98 22.39
C ALA A 453 20.93 13.91 22.80
N ARG A 454 20.87 12.72 22.18
CA ARG A 454 21.70 11.57 22.57
C ARG A 454 22.65 11.16 21.45
N ASN A 455 23.85 10.75 21.86
CA ASN A 455 24.80 10.12 20.94
C ASN A 455 24.52 8.61 20.77
N ALA A 456 25.26 7.94 19.91
CA ALA A 456 25.15 6.51 19.67
C ALA A 456 25.37 5.63 20.92
N ALA A 457 26.07 6.15 21.94
CA ALA A 457 26.28 5.48 23.22
C ALA A 457 25.14 5.74 24.23
N GLY A 458 24.13 6.55 23.87
CA GLY A 458 23.00 6.91 24.72
C GLY A 458 23.27 8.05 25.71
N GLU A 459 24.44 8.68 25.64
CA GLU A 459 24.79 9.81 26.49
C GLU A 459 24.05 11.05 26.04
N ARG A 460 23.54 11.86 26.98
CA ARG A 460 22.88 13.13 26.70
C ARG A 460 23.91 14.23 26.37
N PHE A 461 23.52 15.13 25.46
CA PHE A 461 24.31 16.36 25.19
C PHE A 461 24.42 17.19 26.45
N GLY A 462 23.32 17.45 27.12
CA GLY A 462 23.24 17.98 28.46
C GLY A 462 23.39 19.51 28.53
N GLU A 463 22.73 20.10 29.52
CA GLU A 463 22.74 21.54 29.80
C GLU A 463 24.14 22.09 29.99
N ARG A 464 24.98 21.35 30.73
CA ARG A 464 26.35 21.79 31.04
C ARG A 464 27.15 22.06 29.77
N ARG A 465 27.08 21.18 28.79
CA ARG A 465 27.83 21.34 27.54
C ARG A 465 27.34 22.57 26.76
N ILE A 466 26.03 22.81 26.73
CA ILE A 466 25.45 24.01 26.13
C ILE A 466 26.00 25.26 26.82
N MET A 467 25.96 25.30 28.16
CA MET A 467 26.42 26.45 28.91
C MET A 467 27.93 26.67 28.79
N ASP A 468 28.74 25.62 28.77
CA ASP A 468 30.21 25.72 28.55
C ASP A 468 30.51 26.39 27.19
N ILE A 469 29.75 26.01 26.12
CA ILE A 469 29.90 26.65 24.80
C ILE A 469 29.42 28.12 24.83
N VAL A 470 28.28 28.40 25.44
CA VAL A 470 27.75 29.76 25.54
C VAL A 470 28.71 30.65 26.31
N LEU A 471 29.30 30.16 27.39
CA LEU A 471 30.31 30.88 28.19
C LEU A 471 31.61 31.14 27.43
N ALA A 472 32.09 30.16 26.66
CA ALA A 472 33.26 30.32 25.82
C ALA A 472 33.10 31.40 24.76
N HIS A 473 31.88 31.52 24.21
CA HIS A 473 31.51 32.45 23.13
C HIS A 473 30.71 33.67 23.60
N ARG A 474 30.60 33.90 24.92
CA ARG A 474 29.69 34.94 25.47
C ARG A 474 29.96 36.36 25.01
N SER A 475 31.13 36.64 24.45
CA SER A 475 31.48 37.95 23.90
C SER A 475 31.13 38.08 22.40
N ASP A 476 30.85 37.00 21.75
CA ASP A 476 30.59 36.93 20.33
C ASP A 476 29.15 37.37 20.00
N ALA A 477 28.83 37.53 18.72
CA ALA A 477 27.46 37.82 18.27
C ALA A 477 26.54 36.63 18.57
N PRO A 478 25.23 36.86 18.89
CA PRO A 478 24.27 35.78 19.16
C PRO A 478 24.22 34.70 18.07
N GLU A 479 24.39 35.08 16.79
CA GLU A 479 24.44 34.16 15.66
C GLU A 479 25.63 33.18 15.72
N GLN A 480 26.79 33.67 16.17
CA GLN A 480 28.01 32.85 16.33
C GLN A 480 27.87 31.87 17.51
N ILE A 481 27.28 32.33 18.63
CA ILE A 481 26.96 31.46 19.77
C ILE A 481 26.03 30.33 19.33
N LEU A 482 24.95 30.69 18.64
CA LEU A 482 23.95 29.72 18.12
C LEU A 482 24.60 28.71 17.19
N GLN A 483 25.45 29.17 16.24
CA GLN A 483 26.17 28.29 15.32
C GLN A 483 27.10 27.34 16.05
N ALA A 484 27.85 27.80 17.08
CA ALA A 484 28.76 26.97 17.87
C ALA A 484 28.01 25.87 18.62
N VAL A 485 26.86 26.18 19.24
CA VAL A 485 26.05 25.16 19.95
C VAL A 485 25.48 24.13 18.98
N TYR A 486 24.92 24.54 17.84
CA TYR A 486 24.39 23.58 16.87
C TYR A 486 25.48 22.74 16.19
N ALA A 487 26.64 23.32 15.88
CA ALA A 487 27.76 22.56 15.30
C ALA A 487 28.22 21.44 16.23
N GLU A 488 28.32 21.72 17.54
CA GLU A 488 28.69 20.71 18.54
C GLU A 488 27.57 19.68 18.74
N ALA A 489 26.29 20.11 18.79
CA ALA A 489 25.15 19.22 18.94
C ALA A 489 24.99 18.29 17.73
N ASP A 490 25.17 18.79 16.51
CA ASP A 490 25.09 18.00 15.28
C ASP A 490 26.25 17.01 15.14
N GLY A 491 27.46 17.36 15.66
CA GLY A 491 28.58 16.44 15.74
C GLY A 491 28.45 15.36 16.82
N PHE A 492 27.67 15.64 17.88
CA PHE A 492 27.48 14.74 19.00
C PHE A 492 26.33 13.76 18.84
N ALA A 493 25.17 14.23 18.36
CA ALA A 493 23.91 13.51 18.44
C ALA A 493 23.59 12.73 17.16
N ALA A 494 22.88 11.60 17.32
CA ALA A 494 22.11 10.94 16.25
C ALA A 494 21.01 11.89 15.74
N PRO A 495 20.27 11.54 14.64
CA PRO A 495 19.13 12.34 14.18
C PRO A 495 18.21 12.75 15.34
N PRO A 496 17.67 13.98 15.34
CA PRO A 496 16.86 14.48 16.45
C PRO A 496 15.64 13.61 16.69
N VAL A 497 15.39 13.32 17.97
CA VAL A 497 14.19 12.58 18.43
C VAL A 497 13.10 13.55 18.88
N ASP A 498 13.50 14.78 19.24
CA ASP A 498 12.61 15.87 19.63
C ASP A 498 13.05 17.19 19.02
N ASP A 499 12.15 18.18 19.00
CA ASP A 499 12.39 19.50 18.41
C ASP A 499 13.52 20.21 19.14
N ARG A 500 14.48 20.79 18.41
CA ARG A 500 15.63 21.48 18.98
C ARG A 500 15.55 22.95 18.71
N THR A 501 15.27 23.73 19.75
CA THR A 501 15.23 25.19 19.66
C THR A 501 16.25 25.86 20.59
N LEU A 502 16.97 26.82 20.06
CA LEU A 502 17.87 27.69 20.80
C LEU A 502 17.61 29.14 20.41
N LEU A 503 17.52 29.99 21.42
CA LEU A 503 17.40 31.43 21.30
C LEU A 503 18.46 32.11 22.15
N VAL A 504 19.24 33.01 21.56
CA VAL A 504 20.25 33.83 22.24
C VAL A 504 20.00 35.29 21.92
N MET A 505 19.89 36.11 22.95
CA MET A 505 19.61 37.54 22.77
C MET A 505 20.49 38.40 23.66
N ARG A 506 20.91 39.58 23.14
CA ARG A 506 21.61 40.64 23.86
C ARG A 506 20.93 41.96 23.53
N LEU A 507 20.68 42.82 24.51
CA LEU A 507 20.20 44.18 24.25
C LEU A 507 21.22 45.00 23.45
N GLY A 508 20.74 45.90 22.57
CA GLY A 508 21.63 46.82 21.84
C GLY A 508 22.40 47.75 22.79
N ARG A 509 23.61 48.13 22.41
CA ARG A 509 24.50 48.94 23.25
C ARG A 509 24.03 50.41 23.46
N ASP A 510 23.15 50.92 22.62
CA ASP A 510 22.75 52.32 22.65
C ASP A 510 21.30 52.45 23.10
N GLY A 511 21.12 52.69 24.41
CA GLY A 511 19.84 53.08 25.01
C GLY A 511 19.37 54.50 24.60
N THR A 512 19.63 54.93 23.40
CA THR A 512 19.05 56.14 22.81
C THR A 512 17.78 55.74 22.01
N PRO A 513 16.58 56.05 22.51
CA PRO A 513 15.38 55.88 21.74
C PRO A 513 15.50 56.76 20.48
N ARG A 514 15.62 56.15 19.28
CA ARG A 514 15.37 56.86 18.03
C ARG A 514 13.91 57.28 18.03
N GLY A 515 13.74 58.59 18.06
CA GLY A 515 12.49 59.27 18.21
C GLY A 515 11.38 58.73 17.30
N GLU A 516 10.18 58.79 17.86
CA GLU A 516 8.90 58.64 17.18
C GLU A 516 8.91 59.37 15.82
N ARG A 517 8.79 58.59 14.71
CA ARG A 517 8.34 59.12 13.44
C ARG A 517 6.99 58.50 13.09
#